data_26757612b1d6250359021e96b257507a
#
_entry.id   26757612b1d6250359021e96b257507a
#
_cell.length_a   1.000
_cell.length_b   1.000
_cell.length_c   1.000
_cell.angle_alpha   90.00
_cell.angle_beta   90.00
_cell.angle_gamma   90.00
#
_symmetry.space_group_name_H-M   'P 1'
#
loop_
_entity.id
_entity.type
_entity.pdbx_description
1 polymer ?
#
loop_
_entity_poly.entity_id
_entity_poly.type
_entity_poly.pdbx_seq_one_letter_code
_entity_poly.pdbx_strand_id
1 'polypeptide(L)'
;PKDTIEGDQPPYKGFAARLAERGFITFAPHNLYRGEDRYRLLNRKGNPLKLSMFSFITAQHQQLLNWLGTLPFVDEKRIAFYGLSYGGETAVRVPTLLKGYCLSICSGDFNDWARKIATTDSDYSFMFTVEWEMPYFNMGSTFNYAELSYLMVPRPFMVERGHHDGVAPDEWVSSEYAKVRWAYDNLGLADKTEIEFFNGGHCINGLGTYDFLHKHLNWPKPKVEK
;
A
#
# COMPACT_ATOMS: atom_id res chain seq x y z
N PRO A 1 14.25 -16.85 2.67
CA PRO A 1 12.93 -16.71 2.09
C PRO A 1 12.33 -17.96 1.50
N LYS A 2 12.51 -19.13 2.12
CA LYS A 2 11.74 -20.34 1.73
C LYS A 2 10.25 -20.14 1.97
N ASP A 3 9.91 -19.29 2.92
CA ASP A 3 8.55 -19.12 3.40
C ASP A 3 7.66 -18.21 2.55
N THR A 4 8.22 -17.62 1.49
CA THR A 4 7.47 -16.69 0.63
C THR A 4 7.13 -17.26 -0.75
N ILE A 5 7.67 -18.43 -1.09
CA ILE A 5 7.50 -19.07 -2.41
C ILE A 5 6.65 -20.34 -2.32
N GLU A 6 6.65 -21.01 -1.18
CA GLU A 6 5.90 -22.25 -0.97
C GLU A 6 4.63 -21.98 -0.15
N GLY A 7 3.51 -22.05 -0.81
CA GLY A 7 2.18 -22.01 -0.23
C GLY A 7 1.45 -20.69 -0.46
N ASP A 8 0.23 -20.82 -0.89
CA ASP A 8 -0.74 -19.73 -1.03
C ASP A 8 -1.09 -19.26 0.41
N GLN A 9 -0.26 -18.36 0.96
CA GLN A 9 -0.58 -17.74 2.26
C GLN A 9 -1.95 -17.11 2.15
N PRO A 10 -2.96 -17.54 2.93
CA PRO A 10 -4.35 -17.16 2.72
C PRO A 10 -4.59 -15.66 2.50
N PRO A 11 -3.95 -14.72 3.23
CA PRO A 11 -4.12 -13.28 3.00
C PRO A 11 -3.52 -12.81 1.68
N TYR A 12 -2.40 -13.36 1.26
CA TYR A 12 -1.65 -12.87 0.09
C TYR A 12 -2.04 -13.57 -1.21
N LYS A 13 -2.61 -14.80 -1.13
CA LYS A 13 -3.06 -15.60 -2.29
C LYS A 13 -2.03 -15.70 -3.42
N GLY A 14 -0.75 -15.75 -3.07
CA GLY A 14 0.33 -15.84 -4.04
C GLY A 14 0.37 -14.70 -5.07
N PHE A 15 -0.09 -13.48 -4.72
CA PHE A 15 -0.30 -12.39 -5.69
C PHE A 15 0.94 -12.02 -6.49
N ALA A 16 2.15 -12.17 -5.93
CA ALA A 16 3.39 -11.95 -6.68
C ALA A 16 3.56 -12.96 -7.82
N ALA A 17 3.28 -14.25 -7.58
CA ALA A 17 3.29 -15.29 -8.61
C ALA A 17 2.19 -15.04 -9.66
N ARG A 18 0.98 -14.69 -9.21
CA ARG A 18 -0.14 -14.37 -10.12
C ARG A 18 0.12 -13.15 -11.00
N LEU A 19 0.88 -12.19 -10.52
CA LEU A 19 1.34 -11.05 -11.33
C LEU A 19 2.40 -11.49 -12.34
N ALA A 20 3.33 -12.37 -11.95
CA ALA A 20 4.32 -12.92 -12.87
C ALA A 20 3.67 -13.74 -14.00
N GLU A 21 2.64 -14.56 -13.71
CA GLU A 21 1.81 -15.25 -14.69
C GLU A 21 1.12 -14.31 -15.69
N ARG A 22 0.91 -13.04 -15.31
CA ARG A 22 0.37 -11.98 -16.16
C ARG A 22 1.43 -11.22 -16.93
N GLY A 23 2.68 -11.68 -16.87
CA GLY A 23 3.80 -11.11 -17.58
C GLY A 23 4.47 -9.93 -16.90
N PHE A 24 4.13 -9.61 -15.65
CA PHE A 24 4.83 -8.61 -14.88
C PHE A 24 6.12 -9.19 -14.28
N ILE A 25 7.17 -8.38 -14.21
CA ILE A 25 8.31 -8.66 -13.35
C ILE A 25 7.89 -8.30 -11.93
N THR A 26 8.02 -9.25 -11.01
CA THR A 26 7.66 -9.04 -9.61
C THR A 26 8.89 -9.05 -8.71
N PHE A 27 8.95 -8.10 -7.79
CA PHE A 27 9.99 -8.02 -6.78
C PHE A 27 9.37 -7.76 -5.41
N ALA A 28 9.62 -8.64 -4.46
CA ALA A 28 9.17 -8.52 -3.08
C ALA A 28 10.34 -8.17 -2.16
N PRO A 29 10.52 -6.90 -1.76
CA PRO A 29 11.60 -6.51 -0.88
C PRO A 29 11.39 -7.06 0.52
N HIS A 30 12.49 -7.39 1.19
CA HIS A 30 12.48 -7.76 2.60
C HIS A 30 12.41 -6.51 3.46
N ASN A 31 11.43 -6.45 4.36
CA ASN A 31 11.35 -5.36 5.32
C ASN A 31 12.50 -5.41 6.36
N LEU A 32 12.93 -4.22 6.81
CA LEU A 32 14.05 -4.04 7.75
C LEU A 32 13.79 -4.62 9.14
N TYR A 33 12.55 -4.90 9.48
CA TYR A 33 12.12 -5.33 10.81
C TYR A 33 11.79 -6.83 10.90
N ARG A 34 12.35 -7.66 10.03
CA ARG A 34 12.17 -9.10 10.16
C ARG A 34 12.84 -9.62 11.43
N GLY A 35 12.06 -10.24 12.30
CA GLY A 35 12.47 -10.79 13.59
C GLY A 35 11.91 -10.01 14.76
N GLU A 36 11.68 -10.71 15.88
CA GLU A 36 10.83 -10.27 16.99
C GLU A 36 11.19 -8.92 17.60
N ASP A 37 12.47 -8.55 17.66
CA ASP A 37 12.89 -7.31 18.34
C ASP A 37 13.48 -6.24 17.43
N ARG A 38 13.79 -6.55 16.18
CA ARG A 38 14.59 -5.64 15.34
C ARG A 38 13.85 -4.36 14.97
N TYR A 39 12.57 -4.42 14.65
CA TYR A 39 11.79 -3.22 14.35
C TYR A 39 11.57 -2.38 15.63
N ARG A 40 11.37 -2.99 16.79
CA ARG A 40 11.26 -2.30 18.08
C ARG A 40 12.52 -1.52 18.40
N LEU A 41 13.68 -2.11 18.16
CA LEU A 41 14.98 -1.46 18.36
C LEU A 41 15.13 -0.25 17.43
N LEU A 42 14.79 -0.40 16.15
CA LEU A 42 14.84 0.69 15.17
C LEU A 42 13.88 1.81 15.54
N ASN A 43 12.65 1.46 15.91
CA ASN A 43 11.63 2.43 16.32
C ASN A 43 12.07 3.19 17.58
N ARG A 44 12.57 2.51 18.60
CA ARG A 44 13.11 3.15 19.82
C ARG A 44 14.28 4.09 19.53
N LYS A 45 15.17 3.75 18.61
CA LYS A 45 16.26 4.62 18.17
C LYS A 45 15.79 5.77 17.31
N GLY A 46 14.74 5.56 16.51
CA GLY A 46 14.17 6.58 15.64
C GLY A 46 13.36 7.62 16.40
N ASN A 47 12.56 7.21 17.40
CA ASN A 47 11.65 8.09 18.13
C ASN A 47 12.28 9.39 18.67
N PRO A 48 13.44 9.38 19.35
CA PRO A 48 14.09 10.61 19.80
C PRO A 48 14.49 11.55 18.67
N LEU A 49 14.66 11.01 17.45
CA LEU A 49 14.97 11.77 16.24
C LEU A 49 13.71 12.16 15.46
N LYS A 50 12.52 11.87 15.99
CA LYS A 50 11.22 12.06 15.31
C LYS A 50 11.10 11.25 14.01
N LEU A 51 11.78 10.11 13.93
CA LEU A 51 11.71 9.17 12.82
C LEU A 51 10.71 8.06 13.14
N SER A 52 9.97 7.62 12.14
CA SER A 52 9.16 6.40 12.16
C SER A 52 9.86 5.28 11.39
N MET A 53 9.28 4.07 11.42
CA MET A 53 9.73 2.96 10.57
C MET A 53 9.70 3.36 9.08
N PHE A 54 8.74 4.18 8.66
CA PHE A 54 8.66 4.65 7.27
C PHE A 54 9.81 5.56 6.84
N SER A 55 10.49 6.21 7.76
CA SER A 55 11.72 6.94 7.44
C SER A 55 12.81 6.00 6.90
N PHE A 56 12.93 4.82 7.51
CA PHE A 56 13.88 3.78 7.08
C PHE A 56 13.40 3.05 5.81
N ILE A 57 12.12 2.70 5.76
CA ILE A 57 11.51 2.02 4.62
C ILE A 57 11.58 2.89 3.36
N THR A 58 11.33 4.19 3.48
CA THR A 58 11.44 5.12 2.35
C THR A 58 12.87 5.15 1.80
N ALA A 59 13.88 5.20 2.67
CA ALA A 59 15.27 5.15 2.24
C ALA A 59 15.63 3.81 1.56
N GLN A 60 15.14 2.69 2.10
CA GLN A 60 15.29 1.37 1.50
C GLN A 60 14.67 1.32 0.09
N HIS A 61 13.46 1.83 -0.05
CA HIS A 61 12.75 1.84 -1.34
C HIS A 61 13.40 2.79 -2.36
N GLN A 62 14.00 3.89 -1.92
CA GLN A 62 14.80 4.73 -2.82
C GLN A 62 16.00 3.96 -3.38
N GLN A 63 16.73 3.22 -2.55
CA GLN A 63 17.84 2.39 -3.00
C GLN A 63 17.37 1.26 -3.92
N LEU A 64 16.22 0.66 -3.61
CA LEU A 64 15.60 -0.34 -4.46
C LEU A 64 15.27 0.19 -5.85
N LEU A 65 14.64 1.35 -5.94
CA LEU A 65 14.32 2.00 -7.22
C LEU A 65 15.58 2.31 -8.02
N ASN A 66 16.62 2.82 -7.37
CA ASN A 66 17.91 3.08 -8.01
C ASN A 66 18.51 1.78 -8.59
N TRP A 67 18.47 0.70 -7.84
CA TRP A 67 18.97 -0.59 -8.29
C TRP A 67 18.11 -1.19 -9.41
N LEU A 68 16.78 -1.20 -9.27
CA LEU A 68 15.88 -1.71 -10.31
C LEU A 68 16.10 -1.00 -11.65
N GLY A 69 16.32 0.32 -11.63
CA GLY A 69 16.60 1.11 -12.84
C GLY A 69 17.91 0.74 -13.54
N THR A 70 18.82 0.00 -12.87
CA THR A 70 20.06 -0.50 -13.53
C THR A 70 19.86 -1.83 -14.26
N LEU A 71 18.74 -2.50 -14.04
CA LEU A 71 18.50 -3.82 -14.63
C LEU A 71 18.01 -3.68 -16.09
N PRO A 72 18.66 -4.34 -17.07
CA PRO A 72 18.37 -4.12 -18.48
C PRO A 72 17.00 -4.60 -18.93
N PHE A 73 16.32 -5.39 -18.13
CA PHE A 73 14.98 -5.95 -18.38
C PHE A 73 13.87 -5.21 -17.62
N VAL A 74 14.20 -4.15 -16.86
CA VAL A 74 13.24 -3.34 -16.10
C VAL A 74 13.02 -2.00 -16.82
N ASP A 75 11.76 -1.67 -17.05
CA ASP A 75 11.39 -0.32 -17.47
C ASP A 75 11.21 0.56 -16.21
N GLU A 76 12.18 1.39 -15.94
CA GLU A 76 12.20 2.29 -14.77
C GLU A 76 11.01 3.26 -14.72
N LYS A 77 10.35 3.52 -15.86
CA LYS A 77 9.17 4.38 -15.92
C LYS A 77 7.87 3.67 -15.60
N ARG A 78 7.91 2.35 -15.48
CA ARG A 78 6.74 1.49 -15.22
C ARG A 78 6.89 0.63 -13.97
N ILE A 79 7.50 1.16 -12.93
CA ILE A 79 7.60 0.50 -11.62
C ILE A 79 6.38 0.89 -10.80
N ALA A 80 5.52 -0.09 -10.49
CA ALA A 80 4.35 0.06 -9.63
C ALA A 80 4.60 -0.50 -8.24
N PHE A 81 3.85 -0.03 -7.26
CA PHE A 81 3.79 -0.60 -5.92
C PHE A 81 2.42 -1.19 -5.63
N TYR A 82 2.38 -2.38 -5.06
CA TYR A 82 1.15 -3.02 -4.60
C TYR A 82 1.42 -3.76 -3.29
N GLY A 83 0.66 -3.48 -2.24
CA GLY A 83 0.85 -4.11 -0.95
C GLY A 83 -0.41 -4.25 -0.13
N LEU A 84 -0.45 -5.29 0.71
CA LEU A 84 -1.53 -5.60 1.65
C LEU A 84 -1.10 -5.26 3.08
N SER A 85 -2.05 -4.77 3.89
CA SER A 85 -1.84 -4.52 5.32
C SER A 85 -0.72 -3.49 5.53
N TYR A 86 0.34 -3.81 6.24
CA TYR A 86 1.52 -2.96 6.34
C TYR A 86 2.13 -2.61 4.96
N GLY A 87 1.98 -3.49 3.97
CA GLY A 87 2.26 -3.18 2.56
C GLY A 87 1.29 -2.16 1.97
N GLY A 88 0.03 -2.20 2.35
CA GLY A 88 -0.98 -1.19 2.02
C GLY A 88 -0.66 0.17 2.64
N GLU A 89 -0.25 0.17 3.91
CA GLU A 89 0.27 1.35 4.59
C GLU A 89 1.51 1.92 3.87
N THR A 90 2.43 1.05 3.45
CA THR A 90 3.58 1.42 2.63
C THR A 90 3.15 2.05 1.31
N ALA A 91 2.11 1.52 0.66
CA ALA A 91 1.58 2.01 -0.61
C ALA A 91 1.09 3.47 -0.54
N VAL A 92 0.60 3.90 0.62
CA VAL A 92 0.13 5.29 0.84
C VAL A 92 1.28 6.22 1.24
N ARG A 93 2.33 5.71 1.87
CA ARG A 93 3.41 6.55 2.43
C ARG A 93 4.64 6.62 1.54
N VAL A 94 5.08 5.53 0.97
CA VAL A 94 6.36 5.46 0.25
C VAL A 94 6.24 5.92 -1.20
N PRO A 95 5.35 5.38 -2.05
CA PRO A 95 5.18 5.85 -3.42
C PRO A 95 4.75 7.31 -3.52
N THR A 96 4.03 7.83 -2.53
CA THR A 96 3.65 9.24 -2.47
C THR A 96 4.86 10.16 -2.41
N LEU A 97 5.91 9.75 -1.72
CA LEU A 97 7.17 10.51 -1.59
C LEU A 97 8.18 10.19 -2.70
N LEU A 98 8.18 8.95 -3.21
CA LEU A 98 9.16 8.49 -4.19
C LEU A 98 8.56 8.48 -5.61
N LYS A 99 9.00 9.42 -6.44
CA LYS A 99 8.50 9.60 -7.82
C LYS A 99 8.89 8.47 -8.78
N GLY A 100 9.81 7.59 -8.39
CA GLY A 100 10.18 6.40 -9.17
C GLY A 100 9.05 5.35 -9.24
N TYR A 101 8.07 5.39 -8.35
CA TYR A 101 6.85 4.60 -8.48
C TYR A 101 5.84 5.34 -9.35
N CYS A 102 5.47 4.77 -10.48
CA CYS A 102 4.51 5.38 -11.41
C CYS A 102 3.04 5.13 -11.04
N LEU A 103 2.76 4.18 -10.14
CA LEU A 103 1.43 3.75 -9.71
C LEU A 103 1.53 3.15 -8.31
N SER A 104 0.47 3.27 -7.50
CA SER A 104 0.38 2.63 -6.19
C SER A 104 -1.00 2.01 -5.94
N ILE A 105 -1.01 0.82 -5.32
CA ILE A 105 -2.22 0.11 -4.90
C ILE A 105 -2.12 -0.21 -3.41
N CYS A 106 -3.08 0.32 -2.64
CA CYS A 106 -3.23 0.07 -1.21
C CYS A 106 -4.32 -0.97 -0.98
N SER A 107 -3.95 -2.13 -0.50
CA SER A 107 -4.88 -3.20 -0.13
C SER A 107 -4.97 -3.35 1.39
N GLY A 108 -6.19 -3.42 1.91
CA GLY A 108 -6.51 -3.79 3.29
C GLY A 108 -6.00 -2.87 4.40
N ASP A 109 -5.56 -1.65 4.09
CA ASP A 109 -5.05 -0.70 5.09
C ASP A 109 -5.71 0.68 5.00
N PHE A 110 -6.19 1.10 3.83
CA PHE A 110 -6.75 2.44 3.65
C PHE A 110 -7.89 2.72 4.63
N ASN A 111 -7.77 3.79 5.42
CA ASN A 111 -8.77 4.09 6.47
C ASN A 111 -8.68 5.54 6.97
N ASP A 112 -9.46 5.90 8.00
CA ASP A 112 -9.38 7.17 8.70
C ASP A 112 -8.35 7.08 9.84
N TRP A 113 -7.12 7.50 9.57
CA TRP A 113 -6.00 7.46 10.52
C TRP A 113 -6.26 8.28 11.76
N ALA A 114 -6.84 9.46 11.61
CA ALA A 114 -7.11 10.34 12.75
C ALA A 114 -8.09 9.70 13.73
N ARG A 115 -9.11 9.00 13.22
CA ARG A 115 -10.03 8.22 14.06
C ARG A 115 -9.33 7.04 14.72
N LYS A 116 -8.50 6.29 14.00
CA LYS A 116 -7.76 5.16 14.58
C LYS A 116 -6.86 5.57 15.75
N ILE A 117 -6.30 6.77 15.72
CA ILE A 117 -5.47 7.30 16.80
C ILE A 117 -6.31 7.88 17.94
N ALA A 118 -7.36 8.62 17.63
CA ALA A 118 -8.07 9.45 18.59
C ALA A 118 -9.24 8.76 19.29
N THR A 119 -9.91 7.79 18.63
CA THR A 119 -11.08 7.15 19.23
C THR A 119 -10.71 6.16 20.34
N THR A 120 -11.57 6.14 21.37
CA THR A 120 -11.43 5.20 22.51
C THR A 120 -12.63 4.28 22.65
N ASP A 121 -13.61 4.38 21.74
CA ASP A 121 -14.90 3.68 21.77
C ASP A 121 -15.11 2.77 20.55
N SER A 122 -14.06 2.49 19.79
CA SER A 122 -14.10 1.62 18.62
C SER A 122 -13.02 0.55 18.71
N ASP A 123 -13.38 -0.70 18.43
CA ASP A 123 -12.46 -1.83 18.37
C ASP A 123 -11.37 -1.69 17.29
N TYR A 124 -11.59 -0.80 16.31
CA TYR A 124 -10.60 -0.48 15.28
C TYR A 124 -9.52 0.49 15.72
N SER A 125 -9.63 1.05 16.92
CA SER A 125 -8.66 2.02 17.45
C SER A 125 -7.31 1.37 17.72
N PHE A 126 -6.22 2.06 17.41
CA PHE A 126 -4.87 1.65 17.83
C PHE A 126 -4.68 1.61 19.36
N MET A 127 -5.60 2.18 20.14
CA MET A 127 -5.62 2.02 21.60
C MET A 127 -5.80 0.56 22.04
N PHE A 128 -6.44 -0.27 21.19
CA PHE A 128 -6.80 -1.65 21.50
C PHE A 128 -6.05 -2.67 20.65
N THR A 129 -5.18 -2.24 19.74
CA THR A 129 -4.37 -3.14 18.91
C THR A 129 -2.98 -3.31 19.50
N VAL A 130 -2.26 -4.33 19.02
CA VAL A 130 -0.86 -4.57 19.38
C VAL A 130 0.12 -3.73 18.56
N GLU A 131 -0.39 -2.90 17.66
CA GLU A 131 0.37 -2.09 16.70
C GLU A 131 0.74 -0.73 17.32
N TRP A 132 1.42 -0.77 18.45
CA TRP A 132 1.79 0.41 19.25
C TRP A 132 2.77 1.37 18.54
N GLU A 133 3.42 0.95 17.44
CA GLU A 133 4.28 1.78 16.61
C GLU A 133 3.51 2.68 15.64
N MET A 134 2.23 2.42 15.42
CA MET A 134 1.42 3.13 14.44
C MET A 134 1.09 4.59 14.78
N PRO A 135 1.00 5.02 16.02
CA PRO A 135 0.88 6.44 16.34
C PRO A 135 2.16 7.21 16.04
N TYR A 136 2.39 7.54 14.76
CA TYR A 136 3.56 8.31 14.34
C TYR A 136 3.52 9.74 14.85
N PHE A 137 4.73 10.27 15.13
CA PHE A 137 4.86 11.63 15.62
C PHE A 137 4.12 12.63 14.73
N ASN A 138 3.18 13.35 15.35
CA ASN A 138 2.40 14.45 14.79
C ASN A 138 1.61 14.11 13.49
N MET A 139 1.50 12.88 13.10
CA MET A 139 0.80 12.52 11.87
C MET A 139 -0.70 12.77 11.97
N GLY A 140 -1.32 12.33 13.07
CA GLY A 140 -2.78 12.43 13.24
C GLY A 140 -3.32 13.87 13.26
N SER A 141 -2.48 14.87 13.57
CA SER A 141 -2.84 16.29 13.51
C SER A 141 -2.41 17.00 12.23
N THR A 142 -1.73 16.28 11.30
CA THR A 142 -1.15 16.86 10.09
C THR A 142 -1.75 16.29 8.82
N PHE A 143 -1.90 14.96 8.74
CA PHE A 143 -2.35 14.25 7.56
C PHE A 143 -3.31 13.13 7.94
N ASN A 144 -4.28 12.87 7.07
CA ASN A 144 -5.01 11.62 7.04
C ASN A 144 -4.63 10.83 5.76
N TYR A 145 -5.25 9.71 5.49
CA TYR A 145 -4.94 8.89 4.31
C TYR A 145 -5.23 9.60 2.99
N ALA A 146 -6.30 10.40 2.95
CA ALA A 146 -6.62 11.19 1.75
C ALA A 146 -5.51 12.18 1.41
N GLU A 147 -5.06 12.97 2.38
CA GLU A 147 -4.02 13.99 2.14
C GLU A 147 -2.69 13.38 1.70
N LEU A 148 -2.31 12.23 2.28
CA LEU A 148 -1.13 11.49 1.82
C LEU A 148 -1.30 11.03 0.38
N SER A 149 -2.49 10.54 0.03
CA SER A 149 -2.79 10.05 -1.33
C SER A 149 -2.79 11.16 -2.38
N TYR A 150 -3.06 12.42 -2.00
CA TYR A 150 -2.95 13.57 -2.92
C TYR A 150 -1.53 13.73 -3.48
N LEU A 151 -0.51 13.29 -2.75
CA LEU A 151 0.88 13.31 -3.22
C LEU A 151 1.15 12.30 -4.35
N MET A 152 0.22 11.38 -4.62
CA MET A 152 0.28 10.51 -5.80
C MET A 152 -0.06 11.26 -7.10
N VAL A 153 -0.89 12.29 -7.06
CA VAL A 153 -1.32 13.02 -8.25
C VAL A 153 -0.12 13.54 -9.06
N PRO A 154 -0.11 13.37 -10.38
CA PRO A 154 -1.14 12.83 -11.30
C PRO A 154 -1.02 11.32 -11.58
N ARG A 155 -0.26 10.58 -10.76
CA ARG A 155 -0.02 9.14 -10.91
C ARG A 155 -1.25 8.33 -10.47
N PRO A 156 -1.53 7.18 -11.09
CA PRO A 156 -2.64 6.33 -10.69
C PRO A 156 -2.53 5.82 -9.24
N PHE A 157 -3.67 5.81 -8.57
CA PHE A 157 -3.79 5.31 -7.20
C PHE A 157 -5.07 4.49 -7.03
N MET A 158 -4.98 3.31 -6.44
CA MET A 158 -6.11 2.43 -6.20
C MET A 158 -6.16 1.92 -4.76
N VAL A 159 -7.38 1.75 -4.26
CA VAL A 159 -7.66 1.08 -2.98
C VAL A 159 -8.38 -0.24 -3.26
N GLU A 160 -7.97 -1.31 -2.58
CA GLU A 160 -8.63 -2.61 -2.57
C GLU A 160 -9.08 -2.92 -1.14
N ARG A 161 -10.36 -3.23 -0.94
CA ARG A 161 -10.96 -3.35 0.38
C ARG A 161 -11.93 -4.52 0.49
N GLY A 162 -11.69 -5.44 1.41
CA GLY A 162 -12.67 -6.47 1.78
C GLY A 162 -13.69 -5.96 2.80
N HIS A 163 -14.99 -6.20 2.58
CA HIS A 163 -16.06 -5.76 3.48
C HIS A 163 -15.93 -6.30 4.92
N HIS A 164 -15.32 -7.48 5.08
CA HIS A 164 -15.13 -8.14 6.38
C HIS A 164 -13.70 -7.98 6.93
N ASP A 165 -12.95 -7.00 6.43
CA ASP A 165 -11.61 -6.71 6.91
C ASP A 165 -11.67 -6.01 8.28
N GLY A 166 -11.01 -6.60 9.28
CA GLY A 166 -11.01 -6.11 10.65
C GLY A 166 -10.11 -4.90 10.92
N VAL A 167 -9.44 -4.33 9.89
CA VAL A 167 -8.53 -3.19 10.09
C VAL A 167 -9.26 -1.86 10.26
N ALA A 168 -10.37 -1.67 9.54
CA ALA A 168 -11.23 -0.49 9.65
C ALA A 168 -12.66 -0.82 9.21
N PRO A 169 -13.69 -0.04 9.59
CA PRO A 169 -15.02 -0.17 9.00
C PRO A 169 -15.06 0.46 7.62
N ASP A 170 -15.96 -0.01 6.76
CA ASP A 170 -16.11 0.48 5.38
C ASP A 170 -16.43 1.98 5.31
N GLU A 171 -17.14 2.51 6.30
CA GLU A 171 -17.48 3.95 6.38
C GLU A 171 -16.25 4.84 6.49
N TRP A 172 -15.24 4.42 7.26
CA TRP A 172 -14.00 5.18 7.38
C TRP A 172 -13.20 5.14 6.08
N VAL A 173 -13.12 3.98 5.46
CA VAL A 173 -12.47 3.80 4.16
C VAL A 173 -13.15 4.62 3.08
N SER A 174 -14.48 4.53 3.00
CA SER A 174 -15.28 5.24 1.99
C SER A 174 -15.19 6.76 2.16
N SER A 175 -15.23 7.25 3.39
CA SER A 175 -15.13 8.69 3.69
C SER A 175 -13.77 9.26 3.25
N GLU A 176 -12.67 8.57 3.56
CA GLU A 176 -11.35 9.03 3.15
C GLU A 176 -11.15 8.88 1.63
N TYR A 177 -11.62 7.78 1.03
CA TYR A 177 -11.49 7.61 -0.41
C TYR A 177 -12.35 8.60 -1.21
N ALA A 178 -13.50 9.01 -0.71
CA ALA A 178 -14.32 10.03 -1.36
C ALA A 178 -13.55 11.36 -1.57
N LYS A 179 -12.70 11.73 -0.62
CA LYS A 179 -11.82 12.90 -0.73
C LYS A 179 -10.76 12.70 -1.84
N VAL A 180 -10.16 11.51 -1.92
CA VAL A 180 -9.21 11.15 -3.00
C VAL A 180 -9.88 11.25 -4.35
N ARG A 181 -11.06 10.64 -4.49
CA ARG A 181 -11.87 10.67 -5.72
C ARG A 181 -12.18 12.11 -6.15
N TRP A 182 -12.61 12.94 -5.21
CA TRP A 182 -12.89 14.35 -5.45
C TRP A 182 -11.66 15.12 -5.94
N ALA A 183 -10.49 14.88 -5.32
CA ALA A 183 -9.25 15.56 -5.72
C ALA A 183 -8.82 15.20 -7.16
N TYR A 184 -8.88 13.91 -7.50
CA TYR A 184 -8.57 13.46 -8.87
C TYR A 184 -9.57 14.00 -9.89
N ASP A 185 -10.86 14.01 -9.56
CA ASP A 185 -11.91 14.51 -10.46
C ASP A 185 -11.77 16.00 -10.77
N ASN A 186 -11.50 16.82 -9.77
CA ASN A 186 -11.27 18.25 -9.95
C ASN A 186 -10.07 18.60 -10.86
N LEU A 187 -9.14 17.66 -11.01
CA LEU A 187 -7.98 17.81 -11.87
C LEU A 187 -8.17 17.15 -13.25
N GLY A 188 -9.38 16.63 -13.54
CA GLY A 188 -9.67 15.91 -14.78
C GLY A 188 -8.98 14.55 -14.87
N LEU A 189 -8.67 13.93 -13.73
CA LEU A 189 -7.92 12.67 -13.60
C LEU A 189 -8.77 11.55 -13.00
N ALA A 190 -10.10 11.65 -13.07
CA ALA A 190 -11.02 10.72 -12.43
C ALA A 190 -10.79 9.24 -12.82
N ASP A 191 -10.28 9.00 -14.02
CA ASP A 191 -9.96 7.66 -14.55
C ASP A 191 -8.69 7.05 -13.95
N LYS A 192 -7.91 7.83 -13.17
CA LYS A 192 -6.65 7.41 -12.55
C LYS A 192 -6.79 6.99 -11.10
N THR A 193 -8.00 7.01 -10.54
CA THR A 193 -8.21 6.49 -9.20
C THR A 193 -9.46 5.61 -9.15
N GLU A 194 -9.33 4.48 -8.47
CA GLU A 194 -10.39 3.49 -8.30
C GLU A 194 -10.38 2.93 -6.87
N ILE A 195 -11.55 2.50 -6.38
CA ILE A 195 -11.68 1.66 -5.21
C ILE A 195 -12.45 0.41 -5.57
N GLU A 196 -11.96 -0.75 -5.16
CA GLU A 196 -12.66 -2.03 -5.24
C GLU A 196 -13.08 -2.46 -3.83
N PHE A 197 -14.38 -2.55 -3.59
CA PHE A 197 -14.92 -3.29 -2.47
C PHE A 197 -15.25 -4.71 -2.90
N PHE A 198 -14.85 -5.70 -2.13
CA PHE A 198 -15.14 -7.10 -2.43
C PHE A 198 -15.67 -7.85 -1.19
N ASN A 199 -16.40 -8.91 -1.43
CA ASN A 199 -16.93 -9.77 -0.36
C ASN A 199 -15.82 -10.70 0.17
N GLY A 200 -15.03 -10.22 1.09
CA GLY A 200 -13.92 -10.93 1.69
C GLY A 200 -13.35 -10.22 2.91
N GLY A 201 -12.39 -10.84 3.56
CA GLY A 201 -11.69 -10.30 4.73
C GLY A 201 -10.39 -9.58 4.36
N HIS A 202 -9.44 -9.59 5.31
CA HIS A 202 -8.12 -8.98 5.17
C HIS A 202 -7.23 -9.80 4.24
N CYS A 203 -7.40 -9.63 2.93
CA CYS A 203 -6.66 -10.38 1.91
C CYS A 203 -6.61 -9.65 0.57
N ILE A 204 -5.69 -10.07 -0.29
CA ILE A 204 -5.66 -9.67 -1.70
C ILE A 204 -6.90 -10.24 -2.42
N ASN A 205 -7.63 -9.42 -3.16
CA ASN A 205 -8.66 -9.87 -4.10
C ASN A 205 -8.06 -10.18 -5.47
N GLY A 206 -7.31 -9.25 -6.01
CA GLY A 206 -6.55 -9.43 -7.24
C GLY A 206 -7.39 -9.39 -8.52
N LEU A 207 -8.64 -8.90 -8.47
CA LEU A 207 -9.48 -8.75 -9.67
C LEU A 207 -9.33 -7.36 -10.27
N GLY A 208 -9.91 -6.35 -9.66
CA GLY A 208 -9.82 -4.97 -10.13
C GLY A 208 -8.38 -4.44 -10.12
N THR A 209 -7.57 -4.84 -9.14
CA THR A 209 -6.16 -4.42 -9.02
C THR A 209 -5.31 -4.90 -10.19
N TYR A 210 -5.51 -6.12 -10.69
CA TYR A 210 -4.77 -6.60 -11.86
C TYR A 210 -5.20 -5.87 -13.13
N ASP A 211 -6.48 -5.58 -13.30
CA ASP A 211 -6.99 -4.79 -14.41
C ASP A 211 -6.47 -3.37 -14.37
N PHE A 212 -6.41 -2.77 -13.20
CA PHE A 212 -5.83 -1.45 -12.97
C PHE A 212 -4.35 -1.39 -13.34
N LEU A 213 -3.57 -2.41 -12.98
CA LEU A 213 -2.16 -2.53 -13.38
C LEU A 213 -2.01 -2.63 -14.89
N HIS A 214 -2.76 -3.50 -15.56
CA HIS A 214 -2.71 -3.64 -17.02
C HIS A 214 -3.05 -2.32 -17.73
N LYS A 215 -4.10 -1.64 -17.28
CA LYS A 215 -4.55 -0.35 -17.82
C LYS A 215 -3.47 0.72 -17.69
N HIS A 216 -2.98 0.96 -16.48
CA HIS A 216 -2.14 2.11 -16.19
C HIS A 216 -0.65 1.89 -16.43
N LEU A 217 -0.19 0.65 -16.50
CA LEU A 217 1.16 0.32 -16.96
C LEU A 217 1.22 0.12 -18.48
N ASN A 218 0.08 0.24 -19.17
CA ASN A 218 -0.04 -0.06 -20.60
C ASN A 218 0.58 -1.43 -20.94
N TRP A 219 0.22 -2.44 -20.15
CA TRP A 219 0.73 -3.80 -20.29
C TRP A 219 -0.40 -4.74 -20.76
N PRO A 220 -0.17 -5.54 -21.81
CA PRO A 220 -1.23 -6.39 -22.37
C PRO A 220 -1.69 -7.45 -21.36
N LYS A 221 -3.00 -7.70 -21.33
CA LYS A 221 -3.53 -8.85 -20.58
C LYS A 221 -3.08 -10.15 -21.20
N PRO A 222 -2.87 -11.23 -20.41
CA PRO A 222 -2.59 -12.55 -20.94
C PRO A 222 -3.67 -12.97 -21.94
N LYS A 223 -3.28 -13.61 -23.03
CA LYS A 223 -4.27 -14.24 -23.92
C LYS A 223 -4.90 -15.40 -23.16
N VAL A 224 -6.21 -15.35 -22.99
CA VAL A 224 -6.95 -16.52 -22.50
C VAL A 224 -6.90 -17.57 -23.62
N GLU A 225 -6.09 -18.60 -23.46
CA GLU A 225 -6.20 -19.78 -24.29
C GLU A 225 -7.58 -20.37 -24.05
N LYS A 226 -8.38 -20.47 -25.10
CA LYS A 226 -9.73 -21.06 -25.07
C LYS A 226 -9.66 -22.57 -25.07
#